data_7c5d769cdac63556ac74b5b073cfc171
#
_entry.id   7c5d769cdac63556ac74b5b073cfc171
#
_cell.length_a   1.000
_cell.length_b   1.000
_cell.length_c   1.000
_cell.angle_alpha   90.00
_cell.angle_beta   90.00
_cell.angle_gamma   90.00
#
_symmetry.space_group_name_H-M   'P 1'
#
loop_
_entity.id
_entity.type
_entity.pdbx_description
1 polymer ?
#
loop_
_entity_poly.entity_id
_entity_poly.type
_entity_poly.pdbx_seq_one_letter_code
_entity_poly.pdbx_strand_id
1 'polypeptide(L)'
;MSTKVSDHVLERLRAWDVEQVFAYPGDGINGLLAAWGRAGDKPRFIQSRHEEMSAFEAVGYAKFSGRIGVCAATSGPGAIHLLNGLYDAKLDHVPVLAIVGQTDRSAMGGSYQQEVDLHTLYKDVASEFVETVTVPEQLPNVLDRAIRTAYARRCPTALIIPGDVQELDYSPPTHAFKMVPSSLGASEWTATPTDEALRRAAAVLNAGDKPAILVGQGAAGAVAEVREIAELLGAGVAKALLGKDVLSDELPYVTGPIGLLGSRPSYELMRDCDTLLTIGSSFPYTQFLPDFGKARAVQIDLDPHMIGMRYPYEVNLVGDARATLQRLIPMLETDRGGREWYDTVAANVRRWHETMDRRAGLAAEPINPEYVARAVDPLLPDDVILTADSGSVANWYARHITMRPGMRGSLSGTLATMGPGVPYAIGAKFAHPDRPVVALVGDGAMQMNGLAEMITAAKYRDRWSDPRLVVAVWNNQDLNQVTWEMRAMQGAPSFLPSQEIPDVRYADFARSIGLEGIRVEKSEDVAAGWRAALAADRPCVIEFLTDPAVPPVPPHATWEQMEATAASVLKGDPDRGSVVKQGLKAKVQEFLPGRTRR
;
A
#
# COMPACT_ATOMS: atom_id res chain seq x y z
N MET A 1 39.98 -20.41 1.17
CA MET A 1 38.99 -20.71 0.10
C MET A 1 38.86 -19.43 -0.72
N SER A 2 38.77 -19.55 -2.05
CA SER A 2 38.47 -18.39 -2.90
C SER A 2 37.06 -17.85 -2.61
N THR A 3 36.87 -16.54 -2.67
CA THR A 3 35.54 -15.91 -2.57
C THR A 3 34.78 -16.23 -3.85
N LYS A 4 33.54 -16.68 -3.74
CA LYS A 4 32.69 -16.92 -4.90
C LYS A 4 31.90 -15.68 -5.28
N VAL A 5 31.35 -15.64 -6.51
CA VAL A 5 30.43 -14.59 -6.96
C VAL A 5 29.26 -14.46 -5.98
N SER A 6 28.66 -15.57 -5.58
CA SER A 6 27.57 -15.60 -4.60
C SER A 6 27.95 -15.05 -3.22
N ASP A 7 29.20 -15.28 -2.75
CA ASP A 7 29.69 -14.69 -1.49
C ASP A 7 29.76 -13.17 -1.60
N HIS A 8 30.28 -12.67 -2.73
CA HIS A 8 30.39 -11.23 -2.97
C HIS A 8 29.01 -10.55 -3.08
N VAL A 9 27.99 -11.21 -3.66
CA VAL A 9 26.62 -10.68 -3.66
C VAL A 9 26.16 -10.40 -2.24
N LEU A 10 26.28 -11.39 -1.33
CA LEU A 10 25.84 -11.22 0.06
C LEU A 10 26.67 -10.20 0.84
N GLU A 11 28.00 -10.18 0.60
CA GLU A 11 28.88 -9.17 1.17
C GLU A 11 28.47 -7.76 0.74
N ARG A 12 28.17 -7.58 -0.56
CA ARG A 12 27.81 -6.29 -1.10
C ARG A 12 26.42 -5.83 -0.63
N LEU A 13 25.46 -6.72 -0.51
CA LEU A 13 24.16 -6.42 0.10
C LEU A 13 24.32 -5.89 1.53
N ARG A 14 25.16 -6.54 2.36
CA ARG A 14 25.46 -6.06 3.72
C ARG A 14 26.13 -4.68 3.72
N ALA A 15 27.01 -4.43 2.76
CA ALA A 15 27.67 -3.11 2.61
C ALA A 15 26.65 -2.00 2.25
N TRP A 16 25.51 -2.36 1.66
CA TRP A 16 24.36 -1.48 1.41
C TRP A 16 23.33 -1.48 2.55
N ASP A 17 23.67 -1.97 3.74
CA ASP A 17 22.81 -2.07 4.91
C ASP A 17 21.54 -2.91 4.68
N VAL A 18 21.59 -3.87 3.76
CA VAL A 18 20.53 -4.86 3.60
C VAL A 18 20.63 -5.88 4.74
N GLU A 19 19.63 -5.91 5.62
CA GLU A 19 19.60 -6.77 6.80
C GLU A 19 18.95 -8.13 6.53
N GLN A 20 17.99 -8.18 5.60
CA GLN A 20 17.25 -9.39 5.22
C GLN A 20 16.94 -9.44 3.74
N VAL A 21 16.77 -10.68 3.25
CA VAL A 21 16.29 -10.99 1.90
C VAL A 21 15.12 -11.94 2.03
N PHE A 22 13.97 -11.57 1.49
CA PHE A 22 12.77 -12.38 1.47
C PHE A 22 12.82 -13.33 0.28
N ALA A 23 12.76 -14.63 0.49
CA ALA A 23 13.02 -15.58 -0.59
C ALA A 23 12.36 -16.94 -0.38
N TYR A 24 12.21 -17.66 -1.47
CA TYR A 24 11.90 -19.08 -1.45
C TYR A 24 13.05 -19.87 -2.11
N PRO A 25 13.53 -20.97 -1.49
CA PRO A 25 14.68 -21.71 -1.99
C PRO A 25 14.32 -22.52 -3.24
N GLY A 26 15.30 -22.67 -4.13
CA GLY A 26 15.22 -23.52 -5.29
C GLY A 26 16.59 -23.71 -5.93
N ASP A 27 16.72 -24.67 -6.81
CA ASP A 27 18.00 -25.12 -7.38
C ASP A 27 18.74 -24.06 -8.19
N GLY A 28 18.01 -23.19 -8.91
CA GLY A 28 18.62 -22.08 -9.67
C GLY A 28 19.33 -21.02 -8.83
N ILE A 29 19.22 -21.06 -7.48
CA ILE A 29 19.97 -20.20 -6.56
C ILE A 29 20.81 -20.97 -5.54
N ASN A 30 21.14 -22.23 -5.81
CA ASN A 30 21.94 -23.07 -4.90
C ASN A 30 23.29 -22.46 -4.55
N GLY A 31 23.96 -21.79 -5.48
CA GLY A 31 25.20 -21.07 -5.23
C GLY A 31 25.03 -19.95 -4.19
N LEU A 32 23.92 -19.19 -4.27
CA LEU A 32 23.56 -18.18 -3.28
C LEU A 32 23.20 -18.82 -1.93
N LEU A 33 22.42 -19.91 -1.92
CA LEU A 33 22.07 -20.62 -0.67
C LEU A 33 23.32 -21.14 0.04
N ALA A 34 24.28 -21.69 -0.71
CA ALA A 34 25.57 -22.10 -0.16
C ALA A 34 26.36 -20.92 0.43
N ALA A 35 26.30 -19.76 -0.23
CA ALA A 35 26.91 -18.53 0.29
C ALA A 35 26.24 -18.07 1.60
N TRP A 36 24.90 -18.13 1.72
CA TRP A 36 24.21 -17.86 2.99
C TRP A 36 24.68 -18.76 4.12
N GLY A 37 24.87 -20.06 3.84
CA GLY A 37 25.44 -21.01 4.79
C GLY A 37 26.85 -20.56 5.27
N ARG A 38 27.73 -20.15 4.35
CA ARG A 38 29.06 -19.65 4.68
C ARG A 38 29.04 -18.29 5.42
N ALA A 39 28.08 -17.42 5.08
CA ALA A 39 27.91 -16.10 5.69
C ALA A 39 27.24 -16.12 7.07
N GLY A 40 26.80 -17.29 7.57
CA GLY A 40 26.10 -17.41 8.85
C GLY A 40 24.80 -16.63 8.88
N ASP A 41 23.99 -16.79 7.82
CA ASP A 41 22.68 -16.14 7.65
C ASP A 41 22.74 -14.60 7.69
N LYS A 42 23.71 -14.01 6.96
CA LYS A 42 23.90 -12.55 6.87
C LYS A 42 24.09 -12.09 5.42
N PRO A 43 23.19 -11.23 4.85
CA PRO A 43 21.89 -10.80 5.42
C PRO A 43 20.98 -11.98 5.72
N ARG A 44 19.98 -11.82 6.60
CA ARG A 44 19.09 -12.94 6.96
C ARG A 44 18.30 -13.42 5.76
N PHE A 45 18.20 -14.73 5.61
CA PHE A 45 17.30 -15.37 4.65
C PHE A 45 15.93 -15.55 5.29
N ILE A 46 14.94 -14.78 4.85
CA ILE A 46 13.56 -14.90 5.33
C ILE A 46 12.79 -15.76 4.36
N GLN A 47 12.47 -16.99 4.78
CA GLN A 47 11.76 -17.93 3.96
C GLN A 47 10.25 -17.70 4.03
N SER A 48 9.67 -17.16 2.98
CA SER A 48 8.22 -17.12 2.73
C SER A 48 7.68 -18.51 2.34
N ARG A 49 6.39 -18.60 2.04
CA ARG A 49 5.80 -19.89 1.56
C ARG A 49 5.63 -19.94 0.05
N HIS A 50 5.80 -18.81 -0.63
CA HIS A 50 5.69 -18.67 -2.08
C HIS A 50 6.50 -17.44 -2.52
N GLU A 51 7.05 -17.44 -3.72
CA GLU A 51 7.91 -16.34 -4.20
C GLU A 51 7.13 -15.02 -4.37
N GLU A 52 5.86 -15.09 -4.75
CA GLU A 52 4.99 -13.90 -4.79
C GLU A 52 4.92 -13.24 -3.40
N MET A 53 4.83 -14.06 -2.34
CA MET A 53 4.84 -13.56 -0.97
C MET A 53 6.19 -12.96 -0.60
N SER A 54 7.30 -13.56 -1.07
CA SER A 54 8.64 -12.97 -0.90
C SER A 54 8.72 -11.55 -1.47
N ALA A 55 8.14 -11.35 -2.65
CA ALA A 55 8.09 -10.02 -3.27
C ALA A 55 7.20 -9.06 -2.47
N PHE A 56 6.01 -9.47 -2.03
CA PHE A 56 5.14 -8.64 -1.19
C PHE A 56 5.76 -8.33 0.18
N GLU A 57 6.44 -9.29 0.83
CA GLU A 57 7.17 -9.05 2.08
C GLU A 57 8.26 -8.00 1.89
N ALA A 58 9.00 -8.08 0.77
CA ALA A 58 10.02 -7.07 0.42
C ALA A 58 9.39 -5.69 0.17
N VAL A 59 8.24 -5.62 -0.51
CA VAL A 59 7.48 -4.37 -0.71
C VAL A 59 7.01 -3.81 0.62
N GLY A 60 6.39 -4.63 1.48
CA GLY A 60 5.95 -4.23 2.82
C GLY A 60 7.11 -3.71 3.67
N TYR A 61 8.24 -4.43 3.66
CA TYR A 61 9.46 -3.97 4.34
C TYR A 61 9.91 -2.59 3.85
N ALA A 62 9.95 -2.39 2.53
CA ALA A 62 10.39 -1.11 1.96
C ALA A 62 9.42 0.04 2.26
N LYS A 63 8.10 -0.19 2.18
CA LYS A 63 7.07 0.81 2.51
C LYS A 63 7.18 1.31 3.95
N PHE A 64 7.48 0.43 4.89
CA PHE A 64 7.50 0.79 6.31
C PHE A 64 8.88 1.19 6.84
N SER A 65 9.97 0.59 6.33
CA SER A 65 11.34 0.96 6.74
C SER A 65 11.91 2.19 6.02
N GLY A 66 11.40 2.51 4.83
CA GLY A 66 12.01 3.50 3.93
C GLY A 66 13.33 3.03 3.28
N ARG A 67 13.73 1.77 3.49
CA ARG A 67 14.90 1.12 2.90
C ARG A 67 14.49 0.28 1.70
N ILE A 68 15.48 -0.15 0.91
CA ILE A 68 15.23 -1.07 -0.20
C ILE A 68 14.74 -2.43 0.32
N GLY A 69 13.66 -2.95 -0.30
CA GLY A 69 13.27 -4.34 -0.14
C GLY A 69 14.11 -5.24 -1.05
N VAL A 70 14.50 -6.41 -0.59
CA VAL A 70 15.22 -7.37 -1.42
C VAL A 70 14.50 -8.70 -1.41
N CYS A 71 14.19 -9.23 -2.60
CA CYS A 71 13.65 -10.58 -2.75
C CYS A 71 14.51 -11.43 -3.66
N ALA A 72 14.45 -12.75 -3.47
CA ALA A 72 15.19 -13.68 -4.31
C ALA A 72 14.36 -14.92 -4.65
N ALA A 73 14.56 -15.45 -5.86
CA ALA A 73 13.86 -16.63 -6.33
C ALA A 73 14.73 -17.47 -7.28
N THR A 74 14.39 -18.76 -7.38
CA THR A 74 14.99 -19.70 -8.34
C THR A 74 14.64 -19.34 -9.78
N SER A 75 15.29 -20.00 -10.73
CA SER A 75 14.99 -19.95 -12.16
C SER A 75 13.57 -20.42 -12.48
N GLY A 76 13.10 -20.12 -13.68
CA GLY A 76 11.81 -20.57 -14.20
C GLY A 76 10.62 -20.15 -13.35
N PRO A 77 9.91 -21.08 -12.70
CA PRO A 77 8.67 -20.75 -11.98
C PRO A 77 8.86 -19.77 -10.85
N GLY A 78 9.96 -19.86 -10.08
CA GLY A 78 10.21 -18.92 -8.98
C GLY A 78 10.37 -17.50 -9.47
N ALA A 79 11.10 -17.32 -10.56
CA ALA A 79 11.26 -16.02 -11.22
C ALA A 79 9.91 -15.45 -11.70
N ILE A 80 9.05 -16.28 -12.26
CA ILE A 80 7.72 -15.86 -12.74
C ILE A 80 6.83 -15.41 -11.59
N HIS A 81 6.85 -16.15 -10.47
CA HIS A 81 6.01 -15.86 -9.32
C HIS A 81 6.30 -14.52 -8.65
N LEU A 82 7.52 -13.99 -8.72
CA LEU A 82 7.85 -12.67 -8.14
C LEU A 82 7.10 -11.50 -8.80
N LEU A 83 6.64 -11.68 -10.05
CA LEU A 83 6.19 -10.55 -10.88
C LEU A 83 5.04 -9.76 -10.28
N ASN A 84 4.03 -10.39 -9.67
CA ASN A 84 2.89 -9.66 -9.13
C ASN A 84 3.32 -8.69 -8.01
N GLY A 85 4.16 -9.14 -7.07
CA GLY A 85 4.70 -8.25 -6.04
C GLY A 85 5.65 -7.18 -6.59
N LEU A 86 6.41 -7.48 -7.65
CA LEU A 86 7.26 -6.48 -8.31
C LEU A 86 6.44 -5.45 -9.09
N TYR A 87 5.32 -5.83 -9.73
CA TYR A 87 4.41 -4.86 -10.33
C TYR A 87 3.75 -3.96 -9.28
N ASP A 88 3.41 -4.51 -8.12
CA ASP A 88 2.92 -3.72 -7.00
C ASP A 88 3.97 -2.68 -6.55
N ALA A 89 5.24 -3.09 -6.42
CA ALA A 89 6.35 -2.18 -6.16
C ALA A 89 6.50 -1.09 -7.24
N LYS A 90 6.41 -1.47 -8.53
CA LYS A 90 6.52 -0.54 -9.66
C LYS A 90 5.45 0.54 -9.60
N LEU A 91 4.19 0.13 -9.46
CA LEU A 91 3.05 1.04 -9.55
C LEU A 91 2.87 1.90 -8.30
N ASP A 92 3.35 1.42 -7.15
CA ASP A 92 3.35 2.17 -5.89
C ASP A 92 4.67 2.92 -5.62
N HIS A 93 5.59 2.93 -6.59
CA HIS A 93 6.89 3.63 -6.49
C HIS A 93 7.71 3.20 -5.27
N VAL A 94 7.88 1.88 -5.08
CA VAL A 94 8.62 1.28 -3.96
C VAL A 94 9.96 0.72 -4.44
N PRO A 95 11.09 1.05 -3.80
CA PRO A 95 12.39 0.51 -4.18
C PRO A 95 12.52 -0.97 -3.78
N VAL A 96 12.66 -1.86 -4.77
CA VAL A 96 12.86 -3.29 -4.55
C VAL A 96 13.94 -3.82 -5.48
N LEU A 97 14.84 -4.66 -4.96
CA LEU A 97 15.79 -5.43 -5.77
C LEU A 97 15.34 -6.89 -5.82
N ALA A 98 15.13 -7.42 -7.01
CA ALA A 98 14.94 -8.85 -7.25
C ALA A 98 16.25 -9.51 -7.67
N ILE A 99 16.67 -10.57 -6.98
CA ILE A 99 17.81 -11.42 -7.34
C ILE A 99 17.25 -12.75 -7.82
N VAL A 100 17.46 -13.04 -9.10
CA VAL A 100 16.78 -14.14 -9.78
C VAL A 100 17.82 -15.12 -10.31
N GLY A 101 17.64 -16.40 -10.00
CA GLY A 101 18.42 -17.46 -10.60
C GLY A 101 18.08 -17.67 -12.08
N GLN A 102 19.00 -18.28 -12.82
CA GLN A 102 18.80 -18.73 -14.20
C GLN A 102 19.52 -20.06 -14.38
N THR A 103 19.13 -20.81 -15.39
CA THR A 103 19.87 -22.02 -15.82
C THR A 103 21.33 -21.69 -16.14
N ASP A 104 22.20 -22.69 -16.10
CA ASP A 104 23.61 -22.52 -16.49
C ASP A 104 23.73 -21.95 -17.90
N ARG A 105 24.70 -21.07 -18.13
CA ARG A 105 24.94 -20.41 -19.43
C ARG A 105 25.08 -21.40 -20.58
N SER A 106 25.67 -22.57 -20.30
CA SER A 106 25.84 -23.65 -21.30
C SER A 106 24.53 -24.30 -21.75
N ALA A 107 23.48 -24.17 -20.94
CA ALA A 107 22.15 -24.73 -21.23
C ALA A 107 21.22 -23.72 -21.89
N MET A 108 21.53 -22.43 -21.82
CA MET A 108 20.68 -21.36 -22.33
C MET A 108 20.52 -21.44 -23.87
N GLY A 109 19.29 -21.29 -24.34
CA GLY A 109 18.94 -21.43 -25.77
C GLY A 109 18.69 -22.87 -26.22
N GLY A 110 18.80 -23.82 -25.30
CA GLY A 110 18.63 -25.25 -25.58
C GLY A 110 17.27 -25.84 -25.19
N SER A 111 16.31 -25.00 -24.76
CA SER A 111 15.03 -25.44 -24.17
C SER A 111 15.24 -26.34 -22.94
N TYR A 112 16.20 -25.97 -22.12
CA TYR A 112 16.53 -26.70 -20.91
C TYR A 112 15.45 -26.54 -19.83
N GLN A 113 15.40 -27.47 -18.88
CA GLN A 113 14.44 -27.41 -17.77
C GLN A 113 14.53 -26.06 -17.04
N GLN A 114 13.38 -25.44 -16.79
CA GLN A 114 13.23 -24.14 -16.15
C GLN A 114 13.88 -22.95 -16.90
N GLU A 115 14.30 -23.14 -18.14
CA GLU A 115 14.76 -22.04 -18.96
C GLU A 115 13.60 -21.12 -19.33
N VAL A 116 13.73 -19.86 -18.99
CA VAL A 116 12.81 -18.78 -19.36
C VAL A 116 13.67 -17.60 -19.80
N ASP A 117 13.25 -16.88 -20.83
CA ASP A 117 13.88 -15.59 -21.20
C ASP A 117 13.51 -14.55 -20.14
N LEU A 118 14.23 -14.59 -19.02
CA LEU A 118 13.99 -13.74 -17.88
C LEU A 118 14.27 -12.27 -18.16
N HIS A 119 15.24 -11.97 -19.02
CA HIS A 119 15.53 -10.58 -19.38
C HIS A 119 14.33 -9.93 -20.08
N THR A 120 13.72 -10.63 -21.02
CA THR A 120 12.50 -10.15 -21.69
C THR A 120 11.29 -10.14 -20.74
N LEU A 121 11.13 -11.17 -19.91
CA LEU A 121 10.04 -11.27 -18.94
C LEU A 121 10.03 -10.11 -17.94
N TYR A 122 11.21 -9.70 -17.45
CA TYR A 122 11.36 -8.63 -16.46
C TYR A 122 11.44 -7.23 -17.09
N LYS A 123 11.56 -7.13 -18.41
CA LYS A 123 11.77 -5.86 -19.12
C LYS A 123 10.71 -4.80 -18.83
N ASP A 124 9.45 -5.19 -18.65
CA ASP A 124 8.42 -4.22 -18.26
C ASP A 124 8.44 -3.93 -16.76
N VAL A 125 8.43 -4.96 -15.91
CA VAL A 125 8.33 -4.76 -14.47
C VAL A 125 9.54 -4.04 -13.88
N ALA A 126 10.75 -4.38 -14.34
CA ALA A 126 12.02 -3.74 -13.95
C ALA A 126 12.59 -2.86 -15.08
N SER A 127 11.74 -2.04 -15.69
CA SER A 127 12.04 -1.27 -16.90
C SER A 127 13.23 -0.32 -16.78
N GLU A 128 13.52 0.16 -15.56
CA GLU A 128 14.64 1.06 -15.30
C GLU A 128 15.98 0.33 -15.20
N PHE A 129 15.97 -0.94 -14.74
CA PHE A 129 17.19 -1.73 -14.67
C PHE A 129 16.89 -3.24 -14.53
N VAL A 130 17.22 -3.99 -15.57
CA VAL A 130 17.30 -5.47 -15.55
C VAL A 130 18.58 -5.88 -16.27
N GLU A 131 19.41 -6.69 -15.62
CA GLU A 131 20.67 -7.16 -16.19
C GLU A 131 20.94 -8.63 -15.86
N THR A 132 21.57 -9.32 -16.81
CA THR A 132 22.07 -10.69 -16.61
C THR A 132 23.57 -10.65 -16.37
N VAL A 133 24.00 -11.18 -15.22
CA VAL A 133 25.41 -11.32 -14.87
C VAL A 133 25.99 -12.52 -15.61
N THR A 134 26.84 -12.29 -16.60
CA THR A 134 27.43 -13.36 -17.42
C THR A 134 28.86 -13.68 -17.07
N VAL A 135 29.57 -12.77 -16.40
CA VAL A 135 30.95 -12.95 -15.91
C VAL A 135 31.10 -12.26 -14.53
N PRO A 136 31.96 -12.79 -13.66
CA PRO A 136 32.15 -12.23 -12.30
C PRO A 136 32.49 -10.74 -12.27
N GLU A 137 33.21 -10.28 -13.28
CA GLU A 137 33.71 -8.92 -13.38
C GLU A 137 32.59 -7.86 -13.56
N GLN A 138 31.41 -8.25 -14.04
CA GLN A 138 30.27 -7.32 -14.16
C GLN A 138 29.68 -6.96 -12.80
N LEU A 139 29.71 -7.92 -11.86
CA LEU A 139 28.92 -7.87 -10.63
C LEU A 139 29.09 -6.59 -9.80
N PRO A 140 30.33 -6.07 -9.55
CA PRO A 140 30.50 -4.88 -8.74
C PRO A 140 29.74 -3.66 -9.23
N ASN A 141 29.62 -3.51 -10.55
CA ASN A 141 28.95 -2.37 -11.15
C ASN A 141 27.44 -2.60 -11.27
N VAL A 142 27.00 -3.77 -11.73
CA VAL A 142 25.58 -4.02 -11.98
C VAL A 142 24.77 -4.10 -10.70
N LEU A 143 25.30 -4.72 -9.63
CA LEU A 143 24.61 -4.82 -8.35
C LEU A 143 24.40 -3.43 -7.71
N ASP A 144 25.48 -2.65 -7.60
CA ASP A 144 25.39 -1.31 -7.02
C ASP A 144 24.50 -0.38 -7.86
N ARG A 145 24.58 -0.50 -9.20
CA ARG A 145 23.72 0.26 -10.10
C ARG A 145 22.25 -0.12 -9.95
N ALA A 146 21.94 -1.42 -9.81
CA ALA A 146 20.57 -1.87 -9.54
C ALA A 146 20.01 -1.24 -8.26
N ILE A 147 20.78 -1.27 -7.16
CA ILE A 147 20.36 -0.68 -5.88
C ILE A 147 20.18 0.85 -6.00
N ARG A 148 21.15 1.55 -6.61
CA ARG A 148 21.03 3.01 -6.81
C ARG A 148 19.84 3.37 -7.69
N THR A 149 19.59 2.60 -8.76
CA THR A 149 18.44 2.83 -9.64
C THR A 149 17.13 2.64 -8.88
N ALA A 150 17.04 1.55 -8.07
CA ALA A 150 15.85 1.32 -7.26
C ALA A 150 15.55 2.50 -6.32
N TYR A 151 16.54 3.03 -5.62
CA TYR A 151 16.37 4.22 -4.77
C TYR A 151 16.05 5.48 -5.56
N ALA A 152 16.83 5.78 -6.61
CA ALA A 152 16.71 7.03 -7.36
C ALA A 152 15.40 7.13 -8.16
N ARG A 153 14.91 6.01 -8.68
CA ARG A 153 13.69 5.91 -9.48
C ARG A 153 12.48 5.44 -8.68
N ARG A 154 12.69 4.99 -7.42
CA ARG A 154 11.64 4.41 -6.58
C ARG A 154 10.89 3.31 -7.34
N CYS A 155 11.61 2.30 -7.77
CA CYS A 155 11.09 1.24 -8.64
C CYS A 155 11.75 -0.11 -8.36
N PRO A 156 11.16 -1.23 -8.82
CA PRO A 156 11.86 -2.50 -8.81
C PRO A 156 12.99 -2.54 -9.85
N THR A 157 14.06 -3.23 -9.48
CA THR A 157 15.18 -3.58 -10.36
C THR A 157 15.47 -5.07 -10.26
N ALA A 158 16.09 -5.66 -11.26
CA ALA A 158 16.34 -7.09 -11.28
C ALA A 158 17.79 -7.43 -11.71
N LEU A 159 18.36 -8.41 -11.00
CA LEU A 159 19.61 -9.07 -11.36
C LEU A 159 19.35 -10.54 -11.61
N ILE A 160 19.69 -11.02 -12.80
CA ILE A 160 19.58 -12.41 -13.22
C ILE A 160 20.97 -13.01 -13.14
N ILE A 161 21.17 -14.06 -12.33
CA ILE A 161 22.47 -14.68 -12.09
C ILE A 161 22.40 -16.17 -12.42
N PRO A 162 22.97 -16.62 -13.57
CA PRO A 162 23.01 -18.03 -13.93
C PRO A 162 23.69 -18.90 -12.86
N GLY A 163 23.24 -20.15 -12.71
CA GLY A 163 23.70 -21.07 -11.68
C GLY A 163 25.22 -21.26 -11.69
N ASP A 164 25.79 -21.51 -12.87
CA ASP A 164 27.25 -21.64 -13.05
C ASP A 164 28.02 -20.36 -12.71
N VAL A 165 27.45 -19.18 -12.93
CA VAL A 165 28.09 -17.91 -12.60
C VAL A 165 28.15 -17.70 -11.09
N GLN A 166 27.13 -18.12 -10.33
CA GLN A 166 27.11 -18.01 -8.87
C GLN A 166 28.30 -18.71 -8.20
N GLU A 167 28.81 -19.77 -8.83
CA GLU A 167 29.88 -20.62 -8.32
C GLU A 167 31.27 -20.24 -8.84
N LEU A 168 31.38 -19.29 -9.76
CA LEU A 168 32.67 -18.82 -10.23
C LEU A 168 33.45 -18.12 -9.12
N ASP A 169 34.80 -18.20 -9.20
CA ASP A 169 35.67 -17.46 -8.31
C ASP A 169 35.54 -15.96 -8.59
N TYR A 170 35.36 -15.19 -7.54
CA TYR A 170 35.33 -13.73 -7.59
C TYR A 170 36.70 -13.17 -7.15
N SER A 171 37.24 -12.28 -7.95
CA SER A 171 38.38 -11.47 -7.58
C SER A 171 38.00 -9.99 -7.66
N PRO A 172 38.35 -9.17 -6.65
CA PRO A 172 38.13 -7.74 -6.71
C PRO A 172 38.79 -7.17 -7.98
N PRO A 173 38.11 -6.25 -8.68
CA PRO A 173 38.69 -5.64 -9.86
C PRO A 173 39.95 -4.87 -9.48
N THR A 174 41.03 -5.10 -10.21
CA THR A 174 42.20 -4.22 -10.21
C THR A 174 41.87 -3.03 -11.09
N HIS A 175 42.45 -1.86 -10.80
CA HIS A 175 42.23 -0.66 -11.62
C HIS A 175 42.66 -0.93 -13.07
N ALA A 176 41.70 -1.34 -13.88
CA ALA A 176 41.85 -1.62 -15.29
C ALA A 176 40.79 -0.84 -16.06
N PHE A 177 41.04 -0.60 -17.33
CA PHE A 177 40.24 0.24 -18.22
C PHE A 177 38.73 -0.03 -18.18
N LYS A 178 38.30 -1.25 -17.90
CA LYS A 178 36.87 -1.65 -17.97
C LYS A 178 36.24 -1.86 -16.59
N MET A 179 36.98 -1.86 -15.52
CA MET A 179 36.50 -2.32 -14.23
C MET A 179 37.15 -1.55 -13.09
N VAL A 180 36.32 -0.80 -12.40
CA VAL A 180 36.66 -0.11 -11.16
C VAL A 180 35.64 -0.47 -10.10
N PRO A 181 36.00 -0.57 -8.83
CA PRO A 181 35.07 -0.70 -7.74
C PRO A 181 34.12 0.49 -7.72
N SER A 182 32.79 0.24 -7.59
CA SER A 182 31.83 1.31 -7.41
C SER A 182 31.79 1.75 -5.94
N SER A 183 31.49 3.02 -5.69
CA SER A 183 31.29 3.54 -4.34
C SER A 183 29.97 3.03 -3.75
N LEU A 184 29.86 3.01 -2.41
CA LEU A 184 28.61 2.79 -1.70
C LEU A 184 27.81 4.10 -1.62
N GLY A 185 26.52 3.95 -1.29
CA GLY A 185 25.62 5.05 -1.00
C GLY A 185 24.79 5.49 -2.21
N ALA A 186 23.54 5.83 -1.93
CA ALA A 186 22.66 6.54 -2.85
C ALA A 186 23.06 8.04 -2.90
N SER A 187 22.69 8.73 -3.98
CA SER A 187 22.93 10.16 -4.08
C SER A 187 22.10 10.93 -3.06
N GLU A 188 22.75 11.75 -2.26
CA GLU A 188 22.12 12.75 -1.41
C GLU A 188 21.85 14.02 -2.25
N TRP A 189 20.84 13.98 -3.08
CA TRP A 189 20.43 15.15 -3.85
C TRP A 189 18.98 15.48 -3.61
N THR A 190 18.66 16.77 -3.61
CA THR A 190 17.29 17.27 -3.45
C THR A 190 16.96 18.18 -4.61
N ALA A 191 16.00 17.79 -5.42
CA ALA A 191 15.49 18.64 -6.48
C ALA A 191 14.63 19.74 -5.89
N THR A 192 14.81 20.98 -6.35
CA THR A 192 13.96 22.12 -5.98
C THR A 192 13.62 22.94 -7.22
N PRO A 193 12.37 23.44 -7.33
CA PRO A 193 11.97 24.32 -8.41
C PRO A 193 12.71 25.67 -8.38
N THR A 194 12.67 26.40 -9.50
CA THR A 194 13.21 27.77 -9.58
C THR A 194 12.36 28.75 -8.79
N ASP A 195 12.96 29.88 -8.34
CA ASP A 195 12.23 30.94 -7.64
C ASP A 195 11.11 31.56 -8.48
N GLU A 196 11.27 31.62 -9.80
CA GLU A 196 10.24 32.09 -10.70
C GLU A 196 9.02 31.16 -10.72
N ALA A 197 9.25 29.83 -10.78
CA ALA A 197 8.18 28.86 -10.72
C ALA A 197 7.46 28.90 -9.36
N LEU A 198 8.21 29.04 -8.26
CA LEU A 198 7.65 29.19 -6.92
C LEU A 198 6.79 30.48 -6.79
N ARG A 199 7.27 31.62 -7.34
CA ARG A 199 6.47 32.86 -7.33
C ARG A 199 5.16 32.75 -8.12
N ARG A 200 5.19 32.05 -9.27
CA ARG A 200 3.96 31.75 -10.03
C ARG A 200 3.01 30.86 -9.25
N ALA A 201 3.53 29.83 -8.59
CA ALA A 201 2.72 28.96 -7.73
C ALA A 201 2.10 29.75 -6.57
N ALA A 202 2.87 30.59 -5.89
CA ALA A 202 2.37 31.46 -4.83
C ALA A 202 1.25 32.39 -5.32
N ALA A 203 1.40 32.98 -6.51
CA ALA A 203 0.37 33.83 -7.09
C ALA A 203 -0.94 33.07 -7.38
N VAL A 204 -0.86 31.81 -7.83
CA VAL A 204 -2.05 30.96 -7.99
C VAL A 204 -2.72 30.68 -6.65
N LEU A 205 -1.92 30.26 -5.65
CA LEU A 205 -2.43 29.88 -4.33
C LEU A 205 -2.98 31.08 -3.56
N ASN A 206 -2.36 32.27 -3.68
CA ASN A 206 -2.82 33.50 -3.03
C ASN A 206 -4.14 34.05 -3.60
N ALA A 207 -4.43 33.75 -4.86
CA ALA A 207 -5.63 34.23 -5.52
C ALA A 207 -6.90 33.42 -5.23
N GLY A 208 -6.80 32.27 -4.61
CA GLY A 208 -7.95 31.37 -4.39
C GLY A 208 -8.70 31.68 -3.10
N ASP A 209 -10.02 31.60 -3.14
CA ASP A 209 -10.91 31.78 -1.98
C ASP A 209 -11.28 30.43 -1.33
N LYS A 210 -11.25 29.33 -2.09
CA LYS A 210 -11.62 27.98 -1.67
C LYS A 210 -10.50 26.98 -1.96
N PRO A 211 -9.35 27.09 -1.28
CA PRO A 211 -8.22 26.21 -1.54
C PRO A 211 -8.46 24.79 -1.04
N ALA A 212 -8.05 23.83 -1.86
CA ALA A 212 -7.99 22.42 -1.54
C ALA A 212 -6.57 21.90 -1.72
N ILE A 213 -6.17 20.97 -0.87
CA ILE A 213 -4.90 20.25 -0.97
C ILE A 213 -5.19 18.75 -1.15
N LEU A 214 -4.52 18.12 -2.12
CA LEU A 214 -4.50 16.67 -2.29
C LEU A 214 -3.10 16.16 -1.96
N VAL A 215 -2.98 15.35 -0.91
CA VAL A 215 -1.70 14.75 -0.54
C VAL A 215 -1.64 13.27 -0.92
N GLY A 216 -0.50 12.84 -1.46
CA GLY A 216 -0.17 11.44 -1.67
C GLY A 216 1.02 11.00 -0.80
N GLN A 217 1.49 9.77 -1.00
CA GLN A 217 2.63 9.21 -0.27
C GLN A 217 3.92 10.04 -0.40
N GLY A 218 4.10 10.77 -1.50
CA GLY A 218 5.25 11.65 -1.70
C GLY A 218 5.31 12.84 -0.75
N ALA A 219 4.22 13.13 -0.03
CA ALA A 219 4.17 14.15 1.01
C ALA A 219 4.56 13.63 2.41
N ALA A 220 4.81 12.32 2.59
CA ALA A 220 5.10 11.74 3.90
C ALA A 220 6.33 12.34 4.60
N GLY A 221 7.31 12.81 3.82
CA GLY A 221 8.48 13.52 4.34
C GLY A 221 8.24 15.00 4.72
N ALA A 222 7.06 15.58 4.42
CA ALA A 222 6.76 17.01 4.51
C ALA A 222 5.54 17.32 5.39
N VAL A 223 5.27 16.49 6.41
CA VAL A 223 4.06 16.57 7.24
C VAL A 223 3.90 17.96 7.90
N ALA A 224 5.00 18.51 8.44
CA ALA A 224 4.97 19.83 9.11
C ALA A 224 4.64 20.95 8.11
N GLU A 225 5.27 20.92 6.95
CA GLU A 225 5.09 21.90 5.89
C GLU A 225 3.68 21.80 5.26
N VAL A 226 3.15 20.58 5.11
CA VAL A 226 1.77 20.38 4.64
C VAL A 226 0.75 20.94 5.64
N ARG A 227 0.97 20.76 6.94
CA ARG A 227 0.12 21.36 7.98
C ARG A 227 0.19 22.89 7.93
N GLU A 228 1.39 23.44 7.88
CA GLU A 228 1.61 24.88 7.84
C GLU A 228 0.92 25.53 6.63
N ILE A 229 1.11 24.97 5.43
CA ILE A 229 0.46 25.52 4.22
C ILE A 229 -1.06 25.37 4.25
N ALA A 230 -1.58 24.25 4.80
CA ALA A 230 -3.03 24.05 4.93
C ALA A 230 -3.66 25.08 5.88
N GLU A 231 -3.03 25.33 7.02
CA GLU A 231 -3.49 26.31 8.00
C GLU A 231 -3.36 27.76 7.48
N LEU A 232 -2.27 28.06 6.79
CA LEU A 232 -2.02 29.39 6.20
C LEU A 232 -3.04 29.72 5.11
N LEU A 233 -3.33 28.76 4.24
CA LEU A 233 -4.31 28.94 3.17
C LEU A 233 -5.77 28.82 3.65
N GLY A 234 -6.01 28.27 4.84
CA GLY A 234 -7.35 27.87 5.27
C GLY A 234 -7.91 26.72 4.43
N ALA A 235 -7.05 25.85 3.92
CA ALA A 235 -7.39 24.80 2.96
C ALA A 235 -7.94 23.55 3.63
N GLY A 236 -8.89 22.88 2.95
CA GLY A 236 -9.19 21.49 3.24
C GLY A 236 -8.14 20.55 2.65
N VAL A 237 -7.87 19.41 3.29
CA VAL A 237 -6.90 18.44 2.85
C VAL A 237 -7.55 17.07 2.60
N ALA A 238 -7.55 16.63 1.35
CA ALA A 238 -7.90 15.26 0.96
C ALA A 238 -6.63 14.40 0.82
N LYS A 239 -6.75 13.11 1.07
CA LYS A 239 -5.64 12.15 1.01
C LYS A 239 -5.86 11.13 -0.09
N ALA A 240 -4.88 10.93 -0.99
CA ALA A 240 -4.84 9.72 -1.79
C ALA A 240 -4.66 8.49 -0.87
N LEU A 241 -5.12 7.33 -1.30
CA LEU A 241 -5.17 6.15 -0.41
C LEU A 241 -3.78 5.75 0.13
N LEU A 242 -2.74 5.81 -0.71
CA LEU A 242 -1.34 5.60 -0.28
C LEU A 242 -0.77 6.73 0.61
N GLY A 243 -1.45 7.87 0.66
CA GLY A 243 -1.12 8.99 1.54
C GLY A 243 -1.99 9.06 2.79
N LYS A 244 -2.74 7.99 3.12
CA LYS A 244 -3.67 8.00 4.26
C LYS A 244 -2.97 8.28 5.58
N ASP A 245 -1.74 7.85 5.77
CA ASP A 245 -0.95 8.05 6.98
C ASP A 245 -0.11 9.35 7.00
N VAL A 246 -0.20 10.21 5.96
CA VAL A 246 0.57 11.45 5.88
C VAL A 246 0.15 12.46 6.95
N LEU A 247 -1.16 12.62 7.14
CA LEU A 247 -1.71 13.53 8.15
C LEU A 247 -2.67 12.81 9.09
N SER A 248 -2.76 13.30 10.33
CA SER A 248 -3.77 12.84 11.27
C SER A 248 -5.18 13.17 10.77
N ASP A 249 -6.09 12.17 10.86
CA ASP A 249 -7.52 12.35 10.58
C ASP A 249 -8.26 13.13 11.68
N GLU A 250 -7.59 13.42 12.82
CA GLU A 250 -8.15 14.23 13.90
C GLU A 250 -8.13 15.73 13.59
N LEU A 251 -7.36 16.17 12.60
CA LEU A 251 -7.32 17.55 12.18
C LEU A 251 -8.66 17.96 11.53
N PRO A 252 -9.30 19.06 11.94
CA PRO A 252 -10.66 19.40 11.53
C PRO A 252 -10.81 19.69 10.03
N TYR A 253 -9.71 19.99 9.34
CA TYR A 253 -9.67 20.29 7.91
C TYR A 253 -9.22 19.10 7.06
N VAL A 254 -8.85 17.97 7.67
CA VAL A 254 -8.51 16.73 6.95
C VAL A 254 -9.79 15.99 6.61
N THR A 255 -10.13 15.96 5.34
CA THR A 255 -11.39 15.41 4.85
C THR A 255 -11.38 13.89 4.69
N GLY A 256 -10.20 13.26 4.80
CA GLY A 256 -10.02 11.82 4.66
C GLY A 256 -9.65 11.39 3.22
N PRO A 257 -9.76 10.10 2.90
CA PRO A 257 -9.42 9.59 1.57
C PRO A 257 -10.32 10.13 0.47
N ILE A 258 -9.77 10.27 -0.75
CA ILE A 258 -10.50 10.60 -1.97
C ILE A 258 -10.67 9.37 -2.87
N GLY A 259 -11.63 9.39 -3.75
CA GLY A 259 -11.84 8.36 -4.78
C GLY A 259 -12.97 7.39 -4.43
N LEU A 260 -12.97 6.21 -5.07
CA LEU A 260 -13.99 5.17 -4.89
C LEU A 260 -14.12 4.72 -3.42
N LEU A 261 -13.00 4.62 -2.71
CA LEU A 261 -12.92 4.26 -1.30
C LEU A 261 -13.00 5.50 -0.39
N GLY A 262 -13.20 6.68 -0.96
CA GLY A 262 -13.06 7.96 -0.29
C GLY A 262 -14.20 8.32 0.64
N SER A 263 -14.10 9.53 1.17
CA SER A 263 -15.08 10.17 2.05
C SER A 263 -15.92 11.18 1.28
N ARG A 264 -17.11 11.45 1.79
CA ARG A 264 -17.98 12.49 1.22
C ARG A 264 -17.36 13.90 1.32
N PRO A 265 -16.77 14.31 2.46
CA PRO A 265 -16.13 15.64 2.54
C PRO A 265 -14.97 15.81 1.57
N SER A 266 -14.20 14.75 1.21
CA SER A 266 -13.18 14.84 0.17
C SER A 266 -13.78 15.07 -1.23
N TYR A 267 -14.89 14.42 -1.54
CA TYR A 267 -15.63 14.66 -2.78
C TYR A 267 -16.17 16.10 -2.85
N GLU A 268 -16.83 16.57 -1.77
CA GLU A 268 -17.36 17.94 -1.68
C GLU A 268 -16.25 18.98 -1.75
N LEU A 269 -15.09 18.73 -1.11
CA LEU A 269 -13.91 19.58 -1.18
C LEU A 269 -13.44 19.78 -2.63
N MET A 270 -13.27 18.69 -3.38
CA MET A 270 -12.80 18.75 -4.78
C MET A 270 -13.85 19.34 -5.71
N ARG A 271 -15.11 19.03 -5.48
CA ARG A 271 -16.22 19.61 -6.27
C ARG A 271 -16.32 21.13 -6.14
N ASP A 272 -16.10 21.67 -4.94
CA ASP A 272 -16.43 23.06 -4.60
C ASP A 272 -15.21 24.00 -4.54
N CYS A 273 -13.98 23.47 -4.59
CA CYS A 273 -12.76 24.29 -4.57
C CYS A 273 -12.58 25.10 -5.86
N ASP A 274 -11.88 26.24 -5.75
CA ASP A 274 -11.43 27.07 -6.87
C ASP A 274 -9.92 27.05 -7.08
N THR A 275 -9.20 26.46 -6.13
CA THR A 275 -7.74 26.36 -6.17
C THR A 275 -7.32 25.01 -5.62
N LEU A 276 -6.48 24.29 -6.36
CA LEU A 276 -6.00 22.93 -6.00
C LEU A 276 -4.47 22.93 -5.90
N LEU A 277 -3.95 22.47 -4.78
CA LEU A 277 -2.55 22.11 -4.61
C LEU A 277 -2.42 20.58 -4.46
N THR A 278 -1.75 19.91 -5.41
CA THR A 278 -1.45 18.48 -5.32
C THR A 278 0.00 18.26 -4.92
N ILE A 279 0.24 17.45 -3.88
CA ILE A 279 1.57 17.23 -3.32
C ILE A 279 1.88 15.73 -3.30
N GLY A 280 2.85 15.31 -4.13
CA GLY A 280 3.36 13.94 -4.15
C GLY A 280 2.29 12.87 -4.40
N SER A 281 1.38 13.13 -5.35
CA SER A 281 0.27 12.25 -5.68
C SER A 281 0.06 12.12 -7.17
N SER A 282 0.03 10.87 -7.64
CA SER A 282 -0.39 10.46 -8.97
C SER A 282 -1.83 9.89 -8.97
N PHE A 283 -2.70 10.35 -8.09
CA PHE A 283 -4.08 9.86 -7.91
C PHE A 283 -4.79 9.63 -9.25
N PRO A 284 -5.27 8.41 -9.55
CA PRO A 284 -5.59 8.03 -10.94
C PRO A 284 -6.99 8.44 -11.43
N TYR A 285 -7.92 8.73 -10.51
CA TYR A 285 -9.34 8.87 -10.83
C TYR A 285 -9.74 10.32 -11.06
N THR A 286 -9.66 10.79 -12.31
CA THR A 286 -9.94 12.19 -12.69
C THR A 286 -11.35 12.65 -12.38
N GLN A 287 -12.35 11.75 -12.35
CA GLN A 287 -13.74 12.06 -12.02
C GLN A 287 -13.96 12.51 -10.56
N PHE A 288 -12.95 12.37 -9.70
CA PHE A 288 -12.99 12.86 -8.32
C PHE A 288 -12.18 14.14 -8.11
N LEU A 289 -11.51 14.63 -9.14
CA LEU A 289 -10.84 15.94 -9.14
C LEU A 289 -11.84 17.03 -9.55
N PRO A 290 -11.52 18.32 -9.36
CA PRO A 290 -12.39 19.40 -9.81
C PRO A 290 -12.70 19.31 -11.29
N ASP A 291 -13.89 19.74 -11.69
CA ASP A 291 -14.24 19.85 -13.11
C ASP A 291 -13.22 20.69 -13.87
N PHE A 292 -13.01 20.32 -15.14
CA PHE A 292 -12.07 21.03 -16.00
C PHE A 292 -12.37 22.54 -16.06
N GLY A 293 -11.34 23.34 -15.79
CA GLY A 293 -11.44 24.81 -15.81
C GLY A 293 -12.07 25.45 -14.56
N LYS A 294 -12.51 24.65 -13.57
CA LYS A 294 -13.13 25.15 -12.35
C LYS A 294 -12.11 25.66 -11.33
N ALA A 295 -11.03 24.94 -11.15
CA ALA A 295 -9.98 25.28 -10.19
C ALA A 295 -8.67 25.60 -10.90
N ARG A 296 -7.98 26.65 -10.47
CA ARG A 296 -6.58 26.87 -10.79
C ARG A 296 -5.74 25.91 -9.98
N ALA A 297 -4.68 25.34 -10.56
CA ALA A 297 -4.00 24.24 -9.88
C ALA A 297 -2.47 24.32 -9.94
N VAL A 298 -1.85 23.85 -8.85
CA VAL A 298 -0.40 23.69 -8.68
C VAL A 298 -0.12 22.24 -8.34
N GLN A 299 0.90 21.64 -8.98
CA GLN A 299 1.37 20.30 -8.64
C GLN A 299 2.82 20.34 -8.18
N ILE A 300 3.12 19.59 -7.10
CA ILE A 300 4.47 19.30 -6.62
C ILE A 300 4.66 17.80 -6.72
N ASP A 301 5.63 17.35 -7.51
CA ASP A 301 6.02 15.95 -7.61
C ASP A 301 7.52 15.82 -7.85
N LEU A 302 8.11 14.75 -7.35
CA LEU A 302 9.53 14.44 -7.54
C LEU A 302 9.81 13.90 -8.94
N ASP A 303 8.83 13.17 -9.52
CA ASP A 303 8.96 12.57 -10.85
C ASP A 303 8.35 13.47 -11.92
N PRO A 304 9.17 14.01 -12.84
CA PRO A 304 8.67 14.84 -13.94
C PRO A 304 7.70 14.12 -14.87
N HIS A 305 7.71 12.77 -14.91
CA HIS A 305 6.76 12.00 -15.73
C HIS A 305 5.35 11.97 -15.13
N MET A 306 5.20 12.24 -13.82
CA MET A 306 3.91 12.29 -13.14
C MET A 306 3.25 13.68 -13.17
N ILE A 307 3.95 14.68 -13.71
CA ILE A 307 3.45 16.04 -13.80
C ILE A 307 2.37 16.18 -14.89
N GLY A 308 1.24 16.81 -14.56
CA GLY A 308 0.20 17.19 -15.51
C GLY A 308 -0.67 16.04 -16.03
N MET A 309 -0.49 14.82 -15.59
CA MET A 309 -1.16 13.64 -16.15
C MET A 309 -2.67 13.56 -15.83
N ARG A 310 -3.12 14.14 -14.74
CA ARG A 310 -4.48 13.91 -14.21
C ARG A 310 -5.35 15.15 -14.16
N TYR A 311 -4.73 16.32 -14.19
CA TYR A 311 -5.39 17.61 -14.17
C TYR A 311 -4.54 18.65 -14.93
N PRO A 312 -5.14 19.66 -15.56
CA PRO A 312 -4.39 20.71 -16.25
C PRO A 312 -3.83 21.72 -15.26
N TYR A 313 -2.76 21.34 -14.56
CA TYR A 313 -2.10 22.22 -13.59
C TYR A 313 -1.51 23.45 -14.28
N GLU A 314 -1.79 24.63 -13.75
CA GLU A 314 -1.25 25.90 -14.26
C GLU A 314 0.25 26.03 -13.96
N VAL A 315 0.67 25.54 -12.78
CA VAL A 315 2.08 25.55 -12.36
C VAL A 315 2.50 24.16 -11.92
N ASN A 316 3.56 23.67 -12.53
CA ASN A 316 4.17 22.37 -12.27
C ASN A 316 5.53 22.56 -11.60
N LEU A 317 5.68 22.02 -10.39
CA LEU A 317 6.89 22.11 -9.57
C LEU A 317 7.53 20.73 -9.45
N VAL A 318 8.58 20.47 -10.22
CA VAL A 318 9.36 19.23 -10.06
C VAL A 318 10.33 19.41 -8.90
N GLY A 319 10.14 18.66 -7.83
CA GLY A 319 10.99 18.75 -6.65
C GLY A 319 10.50 17.93 -5.46
N ASP A 320 11.40 17.82 -4.49
CA ASP A 320 11.08 17.24 -3.19
C ASP A 320 10.01 18.06 -2.48
N ALA A 321 9.00 17.40 -1.93
CA ALA A 321 7.84 18.07 -1.33
C ALA A 321 8.26 18.99 -0.17
N ARG A 322 9.09 18.52 0.76
CA ARG A 322 9.55 19.32 1.92
C ARG A 322 10.33 20.54 1.47
N ALA A 323 11.39 20.33 0.68
CA ALA A 323 12.27 21.40 0.22
C ALA A 323 11.52 22.43 -0.64
N THR A 324 10.55 21.98 -1.45
CA THR A 324 9.72 22.86 -2.25
C THR A 324 8.77 23.70 -1.37
N LEU A 325 8.09 23.08 -0.42
CA LEU A 325 7.16 23.77 0.48
C LEU A 325 7.89 24.77 1.39
N GLN A 326 9.06 24.43 1.94
CA GLN A 326 9.87 25.36 2.75
C GLN A 326 10.23 26.65 2.02
N ARG A 327 10.37 26.60 0.69
CA ARG A 327 10.64 27.78 -0.14
C ARG A 327 9.37 28.49 -0.61
N LEU A 328 8.26 27.74 -0.77
CA LEU A 328 6.98 28.27 -1.23
C LEU A 328 6.22 29.01 -0.12
N ILE A 329 6.17 28.42 1.08
CA ILE A 329 5.40 28.96 2.23
C ILE A 329 5.74 30.43 2.53
N PRO A 330 7.01 30.89 2.57
CA PRO A 330 7.33 32.28 2.82
C PRO A 330 6.85 33.28 1.74
N MET A 331 6.40 32.78 0.58
CA MET A 331 5.87 33.59 -0.52
C MET A 331 4.34 33.73 -0.47
N LEU A 332 3.69 33.06 0.48
CA LEU A 332 2.24 33.08 0.62
C LEU A 332 1.81 34.24 1.53
N GLU A 333 0.61 34.76 1.27
CA GLU A 333 0.01 35.81 2.08
C GLU A 333 -0.50 35.27 3.41
N THR A 334 -0.20 35.97 4.51
CA THR A 334 -0.54 35.55 5.87
C THR A 334 -1.89 36.06 6.37
N ASP A 335 -2.42 37.11 5.75
CA ASP A 335 -3.72 37.70 6.12
C ASP A 335 -4.70 37.50 4.96
N ARG A 336 -5.41 36.41 4.94
CA ARG A 336 -6.32 36.02 3.85
C ARG A 336 -7.81 36.31 4.14
N GLY A 337 -8.10 37.00 5.26
CA GLY A 337 -9.50 37.28 5.63
C GLY A 337 -10.27 36.02 6.06
N GLY A 338 -11.57 36.10 6.14
CA GLY A 338 -12.49 35.13 6.78
C GLY A 338 -12.22 33.63 6.61
N ARG A 339 -12.63 32.86 7.62
CA ARG A 339 -12.43 31.41 7.70
C ARG A 339 -13.65 30.62 7.20
N GLU A 340 -14.57 31.23 6.45
CA GLU A 340 -15.83 30.59 6.04
C GLU A 340 -15.64 29.27 5.29
N TRP A 341 -14.64 29.22 4.40
CA TRP A 341 -14.33 27.99 3.68
C TRP A 341 -13.80 26.90 4.61
N TYR A 342 -12.83 27.23 5.45
CA TYR A 342 -12.30 26.33 6.47
C TYR A 342 -13.40 25.78 7.39
N ASP A 343 -14.28 26.64 7.86
CA ASP A 343 -15.40 26.27 8.75
C ASP A 343 -16.41 25.37 8.04
N THR A 344 -16.65 25.60 6.75
CA THR A 344 -17.48 24.74 5.89
C THR A 344 -16.87 23.36 5.76
N VAL A 345 -15.56 23.25 5.47
CA VAL A 345 -14.84 21.97 5.38
C VAL A 345 -14.90 21.23 6.72
N ALA A 346 -14.59 21.92 7.82
CA ALA A 346 -14.63 21.32 9.15
C ALA A 346 -16.03 20.84 9.56
N ALA A 347 -17.08 21.56 9.16
CA ALA A 347 -18.47 21.12 9.38
C ALA A 347 -18.83 19.86 8.58
N ASN A 348 -18.36 19.78 7.33
CA ASN A 348 -18.55 18.59 6.48
C ASN A 348 -17.83 17.35 7.05
N VAL A 349 -16.60 17.53 7.56
CA VAL A 349 -15.83 16.48 8.23
C VAL A 349 -16.59 15.96 9.47
N ARG A 350 -17.05 16.87 10.36
CA ARG A 350 -17.84 16.45 11.55
C ARG A 350 -19.09 15.67 11.17
N ARG A 351 -19.86 16.16 10.18
CA ARG A 351 -21.06 15.49 9.68
C ARG A 351 -20.77 14.10 9.14
N TRP A 352 -19.65 13.95 8.46
CA TRP A 352 -19.20 12.67 7.93
C TRP A 352 -18.89 11.66 9.04
N HIS A 353 -18.12 12.08 10.06
CA HIS A 353 -17.82 11.21 11.20
C HIS A 353 -19.10 10.74 11.92
N GLU A 354 -20.05 11.64 12.16
CA GLU A 354 -21.36 11.27 12.72
C GLU A 354 -22.12 10.30 11.82
N THR A 355 -22.03 10.45 10.51
CA THR A 355 -22.66 9.53 9.56
C THR A 355 -22.00 8.15 9.62
N MET A 356 -20.68 8.07 9.70
CA MET A 356 -19.95 6.80 9.83
C MET A 356 -20.28 6.11 11.15
N ASP A 357 -20.38 6.85 12.25
CA ASP A 357 -20.80 6.30 13.54
C ASP A 357 -22.22 5.69 13.47
N ARG A 358 -23.16 6.40 12.83
CA ARG A 358 -24.53 5.87 12.64
C ARG A 358 -24.55 4.63 11.75
N ARG A 359 -23.77 4.61 10.65
CA ARG A 359 -23.70 3.46 9.75
C ARG A 359 -23.09 2.25 10.44
N ALA A 360 -22.00 2.42 11.17
CA ALA A 360 -21.40 1.35 11.96
C ALA A 360 -22.37 0.80 13.03
N GLY A 361 -23.26 1.63 13.58
CA GLY A 361 -24.30 1.24 14.54
C GLY A 361 -25.52 0.54 13.94
N LEU A 362 -25.64 0.38 12.62
CA LEU A 362 -26.76 -0.32 12.00
C LEU A 362 -26.65 -1.83 12.26
N ALA A 363 -27.80 -2.44 12.60
CA ALA A 363 -27.87 -3.88 12.79
C ALA A 363 -27.72 -4.61 11.45
N ALA A 364 -26.88 -5.63 11.44
CA ALA A 364 -26.64 -6.58 10.37
C ALA A 364 -26.49 -8.00 10.94
N GLU A 365 -26.64 -9.01 10.11
CA GLU A 365 -26.51 -10.42 10.50
C GLU A 365 -25.62 -11.17 9.49
N PRO A 366 -24.51 -11.78 9.96
CA PRO A 366 -24.13 -11.90 11.39
C PRO A 366 -23.63 -10.60 12.03
N ILE A 367 -22.63 -9.90 11.46
CA ILE A 367 -22.03 -8.68 12.03
C ILE A 367 -21.90 -7.61 10.95
N ASN A 368 -22.18 -6.35 11.30
CA ASN A 368 -21.91 -5.22 10.41
C ASN A 368 -20.38 -5.04 10.21
N PRO A 369 -19.83 -5.18 8.98
CA PRO A 369 -18.41 -5.04 8.72
C PRO A 369 -17.86 -3.63 9.06
N GLU A 370 -18.69 -2.57 8.95
CA GLU A 370 -18.32 -1.22 9.35
C GLU A 370 -18.14 -1.12 10.87
N TYR A 371 -18.98 -1.84 11.65
CA TYR A 371 -18.83 -1.89 13.10
C TYR A 371 -17.54 -2.56 13.53
N VAL A 372 -17.13 -3.64 12.86
CA VAL A 372 -15.86 -4.33 13.16
C VAL A 372 -14.68 -3.37 13.08
N ALA A 373 -14.60 -2.59 12.00
CA ALA A 373 -13.53 -1.59 11.80
C ALA A 373 -13.66 -0.41 12.79
N ARG A 374 -14.87 0.06 13.05
CA ARG A 374 -15.09 1.18 13.98
C ARG A 374 -14.79 0.80 15.44
N ALA A 375 -15.04 -0.44 15.82
CA ALA A 375 -14.81 -0.93 17.17
C ALA A 375 -13.32 -1.06 17.53
N VAL A 376 -12.45 -1.33 16.55
CA VAL A 376 -11.00 -1.41 16.80
C VAL A 376 -10.35 -0.03 16.86
N ASP A 377 -10.87 0.96 16.15
CA ASP A 377 -10.25 2.27 15.98
C ASP A 377 -9.76 2.92 17.31
N PRO A 378 -10.60 3.01 18.38
CA PRO A 378 -10.16 3.55 19.66
C PRO A 378 -9.23 2.63 20.47
N LEU A 379 -9.07 1.36 20.05
CA LEU A 379 -8.23 0.38 20.74
C LEU A 379 -6.84 0.25 20.13
N LEU A 380 -6.64 0.77 18.92
CA LEU A 380 -5.36 0.71 18.24
C LEU A 380 -4.30 1.50 19.00
N PRO A 381 -3.08 0.96 19.20
CA PRO A 381 -1.95 1.71 19.72
C PRO A 381 -1.55 2.89 18.80
N ASP A 382 -1.03 3.97 19.38
CA ASP A 382 -0.63 5.16 18.61
C ASP A 382 0.59 4.93 17.70
N ASP A 383 1.32 3.85 17.92
CA ASP A 383 2.46 3.45 17.11
C ASP A 383 2.17 2.24 16.21
N VAL A 384 0.90 1.83 16.08
CA VAL A 384 0.51 0.67 15.26
C VAL A 384 0.87 0.87 13.79
N ILE A 385 1.28 -0.22 13.16
CA ILE A 385 1.39 -0.31 11.69
C ILE A 385 0.20 -1.09 11.17
N LEU A 386 -0.52 -0.50 10.22
CA LEU A 386 -1.69 -1.09 9.59
C LEU A 386 -1.35 -1.53 8.16
N THR A 387 -1.71 -2.75 7.82
CA THR A 387 -1.77 -3.19 6.45
C THR A 387 -3.20 -3.54 6.09
N ALA A 388 -3.59 -3.29 4.85
CA ALA A 388 -4.91 -3.68 4.38
C ALA A 388 -4.79 -4.45 3.07
N ASP A 389 -5.69 -5.40 2.87
CA ASP A 389 -5.81 -6.09 1.60
C ASP A 389 -6.76 -5.35 0.66
N SER A 390 -6.75 -5.72 -0.61
CA SER A 390 -7.72 -5.23 -1.59
C SER A 390 -9.09 -5.89 -1.40
N GLY A 391 -10.13 -5.27 -1.94
CA GLY A 391 -11.51 -5.70 -1.77
C GLY A 391 -12.30 -4.81 -0.82
N SER A 392 -13.44 -5.31 -0.29
CA SER A 392 -14.30 -4.52 0.60
C SER A 392 -13.61 -4.08 1.89
N VAL A 393 -12.63 -4.82 2.37
CA VAL A 393 -11.85 -4.46 3.58
C VAL A 393 -11.06 -3.15 3.39
N ALA A 394 -10.62 -2.84 2.18
CA ALA A 394 -9.96 -1.56 1.89
C ALA A 394 -10.90 -0.36 2.12
N ASN A 395 -12.23 -0.52 1.89
CA ASN A 395 -13.22 0.51 2.20
C ASN A 395 -13.31 0.74 3.72
N TRP A 396 -13.28 -0.33 4.49
CA TRP A 396 -13.35 -0.24 5.96
C TRP A 396 -12.09 0.41 6.53
N TYR A 397 -10.91 0.02 6.03
CA TYR A 397 -9.64 0.70 6.34
C TYR A 397 -9.70 2.20 6.00
N ALA A 398 -10.12 2.52 4.79
CA ALA A 398 -10.12 3.90 4.29
C ALA A 398 -11.03 4.82 5.12
N ARG A 399 -12.23 4.35 5.50
CA ARG A 399 -13.31 5.18 6.06
C ARG A 399 -13.46 5.13 7.57
N HIS A 400 -13.12 4.00 8.20
CA HIS A 400 -13.41 3.77 9.61
C HIS A 400 -12.19 3.78 10.52
N ILE A 401 -10.99 3.71 9.96
CA ILE A 401 -9.76 3.82 10.74
C ILE A 401 -9.28 5.27 10.72
N THR A 402 -9.17 5.86 11.91
CA THR A 402 -8.66 7.21 12.16
C THR A 402 -7.14 7.15 12.31
N MET A 403 -6.40 7.69 11.34
CA MET A 403 -4.95 7.78 11.45
C MET A 403 -4.58 8.87 12.46
N ARG A 404 -3.81 8.50 13.47
CA ARG A 404 -3.28 9.38 14.51
C ARG A 404 -1.77 9.58 14.33
N PRO A 405 -1.15 10.62 14.94
CA PRO A 405 0.30 10.78 14.91
C PRO A 405 1.03 9.54 15.43
N GLY A 406 2.04 9.07 14.70
CA GLY A 406 2.79 7.85 15.04
C GLY A 406 2.31 6.59 14.34
N MET A 407 1.04 6.51 13.96
CA MET A 407 0.51 5.39 13.18
C MET A 407 1.06 5.40 11.75
N ARG A 408 1.25 4.22 11.19
CA ARG A 408 1.59 4.04 9.77
C ARG A 408 0.57 3.12 9.12
N GLY A 409 0.37 3.27 7.82
CA GLY A 409 -0.58 2.41 7.12
C GLY A 409 -0.36 2.37 5.61
N SER A 410 -0.48 1.18 5.01
CA SER A 410 -0.40 1.02 3.56
C SER A 410 -1.12 -0.23 3.07
N LEU A 411 -1.31 -0.31 1.77
CA LEU A 411 -1.89 -1.42 1.02
C LEU A 411 -1.32 -1.42 -0.42
N SER A 412 -1.76 -2.37 -1.26
CA SER A 412 -1.54 -2.29 -2.70
C SER A 412 -2.43 -1.19 -3.27
N GLY A 413 -1.84 -0.04 -3.58
CA GLY A 413 -2.60 1.16 -3.94
C GLY A 413 -2.99 1.23 -5.41
N THR A 414 -2.01 1.22 -6.29
CA THR A 414 -2.21 1.45 -7.72
C THR A 414 -2.48 0.15 -8.48
N LEU A 415 -1.77 -0.93 -8.17
CA LEU A 415 -2.07 -2.25 -8.72
C LEU A 415 -3.38 -2.80 -8.16
N ALA A 416 -3.69 -2.48 -6.92
CA ALA A 416 -4.87 -2.95 -6.19
C ALA A 416 -5.00 -4.48 -6.22
N THR A 417 -3.88 -5.20 -6.15
CA THR A 417 -3.87 -6.66 -6.12
C THR A 417 -4.40 -7.18 -4.80
N MET A 418 -5.11 -8.28 -4.85
CA MET A 418 -5.52 -9.05 -3.67
C MET A 418 -4.38 -9.96 -3.20
N GLY A 419 -4.20 -10.11 -1.88
CA GLY A 419 -3.23 -11.02 -1.27
C GLY A 419 -2.07 -10.38 -0.49
N PRO A 420 -1.74 -9.06 -0.60
CA PRO A 420 -0.58 -8.49 0.08
C PRO A 420 -0.77 -8.21 1.58
N GLY A 421 -2.00 -8.22 2.10
CA GLY A 421 -2.29 -7.79 3.47
C GLY A 421 -1.43 -8.48 4.53
N VAL A 422 -1.34 -9.81 4.51
CA VAL A 422 -0.52 -10.59 5.45
C VAL A 422 0.98 -10.48 5.15
N PRO A 423 1.47 -10.67 3.90
CA PRO A 423 2.90 -10.50 3.60
C PRO A 423 3.43 -9.11 3.93
N TYR A 424 2.66 -8.05 3.67
CA TYR A 424 3.05 -6.69 4.06
C TYR A 424 3.21 -6.56 5.58
N ALA A 425 2.32 -7.19 6.35
CA ALA A 425 2.41 -7.17 7.81
C ALA A 425 3.66 -7.91 8.31
N ILE A 426 4.04 -9.00 7.67
CA ILE A 426 5.29 -9.71 7.95
C ILE A 426 6.48 -8.81 7.60
N GLY A 427 6.49 -8.20 6.41
CA GLY A 427 7.50 -7.22 6.02
C GLY A 427 7.62 -6.05 7.00
N ALA A 428 6.49 -5.53 7.48
CA ALA A 428 6.42 -4.48 8.50
C ALA A 428 7.02 -4.93 9.84
N LYS A 429 6.79 -6.17 10.26
CA LYS A 429 7.39 -6.75 11.47
C LYS A 429 8.90 -6.90 11.37
N PHE A 430 9.44 -7.16 10.18
CA PHE A 430 10.89 -7.15 9.96
C PHE A 430 11.46 -5.74 9.86
N ALA A 431 10.68 -4.75 9.42
CA ALA A 431 11.07 -3.34 9.44
C ALA A 431 11.07 -2.75 10.86
N HIS A 432 10.08 -3.11 11.66
CA HIS A 432 9.84 -2.61 13.01
C HIS A 432 9.44 -3.75 13.95
N PRO A 433 10.40 -4.55 14.41
CA PRO A 433 10.13 -5.72 15.25
C PRO A 433 9.55 -5.36 16.63
N ASP A 434 9.67 -4.11 17.03
CA ASP A 434 9.26 -3.54 18.33
C ASP A 434 7.88 -2.85 18.28
N ARG A 435 7.20 -2.83 17.13
CA ARG A 435 5.89 -2.19 16.96
C ARG A 435 4.77 -3.22 16.74
N PRO A 436 3.55 -2.94 17.22
CA PRO A 436 2.39 -3.74 16.89
C PRO A 436 2.02 -3.56 15.42
N VAL A 437 1.62 -4.66 14.78
CA VAL A 437 1.16 -4.67 13.39
C VAL A 437 -0.23 -5.31 13.32
N VAL A 438 -1.15 -4.67 12.61
CA VAL A 438 -2.50 -5.18 12.36
C VAL A 438 -2.77 -5.23 10.87
N ALA A 439 -3.02 -6.42 10.34
CA ALA A 439 -3.43 -6.66 8.96
C ALA A 439 -4.96 -6.77 8.90
N LEU A 440 -5.58 -5.97 8.04
CA LEU A 440 -7.02 -6.01 7.74
C LEU A 440 -7.20 -6.77 6.43
N VAL A 441 -7.80 -7.97 6.48
CA VAL A 441 -7.80 -8.91 5.37
C VAL A 441 -9.23 -9.42 5.11
N GLY A 442 -9.62 -9.52 3.84
CA GLY A 442 -10.83 -10.24 3.46
C GLY A 442 -10.60 -11.75 3.44
N ASP A 443 -11.68 -12.51 3.60
CA ASP A 443 -11.63 -13.99 3.53
C ASP A 443 -11.10 -14.52 2.19
N GLY A 444 -11.48 -13.89 1.07
CA GLY A 444 -10.94 -14.23 -0.24
C GLY A 444 -9.42 -14.06 -0.34
N ALA A 445 -8.88 -12.95 0.16
CA ALA A 445 -7.44 -12.71 0.21
C ALA A 445 -6.73 -13.69 1.16
N MET A 446 -7.37 -14.00 2.30
CA MET A 446 -6.83 -14.97 3.24
C MET A 446 -6.74 -16.38 2.63
N GLN A 447 -7.74 -16.78 1.82
CA GLN A 447 -7.72 -18.05 1.09
C GLN A 447 -6.72 -18.06 -0.06
N MET A 448 -6.49 -16.93 -0.71
CA MET A 448 -5.55 -16.79 -1.81
C MET A 448 -4.11 -17.03 -1.35
N ASN A 449 -3.62 -16.23 -0.41
CA ASN A 449 -2.21 -16.22 -0.01
C ASN A 449 -2.01 -16.19 1.51
N GLY A 450 -2.95 -15.64 2.26
CA GLY A 450 -2.77 -15.32 3.68
C GLY A 450 -2.56 -16.54 4.57
N LEU A 451 -3.28 -17.66 4.32
CA LEU A 451 -3.16 -18.86 5.12
C LEU A 451 -1.73 -19.43 5.10
N ALA A 452 -1.11 -19.50 3.93
CA ALA A 452 0.25 -20.00 3.81
C ALA A 452 1.24 -19.10 4.56
N GLU A 453 1.06 -17.78 4.47
CA GLU A 453 1.98 -16.85 5.12
C GLU A 453 1.82 -16.76 6.64
N MET A 454 0.71 -17.22 7.20
CA MET A 454 0.64 -17.43 8.66
C MET A 454 1.64 -18.47 9.16
N ILE A 455 2.05 -19.45 8.33
CA ILE A 455 3.13 -20.39 8.65
C ILE A 455 4.48 -19.64 8.73
N THR A 456 4.70 -18.65 7.85
CA THR A 456 5.88 -17.77 7.92
C THR A 456 5.86 -16.94 9.21
N ALA A 457 4.73 -16.35 9.58
CA ALA A 457 4.57 -15.64 10.85
C ALA A 457 4.86 -16.55 12.06
N ALA A 458 4.34 -17.78 12.06
CA ALA A 458 4.61 -18.75 13.11
C ALA A 458 6.10 -19.11 13.24
N LYS A 459 6.78 -19.25 12.08
CA LYS A 459 8.23 -19.56 12.03
C LYS A 459 9.11 -18.46 12.63
N TYR A 460 8.72 -17.19 12.43
CA TYR A 460 9.59 -16.06 12.77
C TYR A 460 9.13 -15.26 13.99
N ARG A 461 8.02 -15.62 14.65
CA ARG A 461 7.44 -14.89 15.79
C ARG A 461 8.44 -14.51 16.90
N ASP A 462 9.38 -15.41 17.19
CA ASP A 462 10.38 -15.20 18.24
C ASP A 462 11.49 -14.19 17.85
N ARG A 463 11.45 -13.67 16.61
CA ARG A 463 12.36 -12.64 16.12
C ARG A 463 11.86 -11.21 16.39
N TRP A 464 10.61 -11.07 16.81
CA TRP A 464 9.96 -9.79 17.05
C TRP A 464 9.86 -9.50 18.55
N SER A 465 10.39 -8.34 18.98
CA SER A 465 10.36 -7.94 20.38
C SER A 465 8.95 -7.57 20.87
N ASP A 466 8.12 -7.01 19.98
CA ASP A 466 6.68 -6.93 20.18
C ASP A 466 6.04 -8.15 19.51
N PRO A 467 5.35 -9.04 20.24
CA PRO A 467 4.76 -10.25 19.65
C PRO A 467 3.50 -9.98 18.82
N ARG A 468 2.95 -8.77 18.89
CA ARG A 468 1.66 -8.42 18.28
C ARG A 468 1.77 -8.31 16.78
N LEU A 469 1.35 -9.35 16.09
CA LEU A 469 0.95 -9.37 14.70
C LEU A 469 -0.48 -9.90 14.66
N VAL A 470 -1.45 -9.00 14.49
CA VAL A 470 -2.87 -9.37 14.45
C VAL A 470 -3.34 -9.38 13.00
N VAL A 471 -3.80 -10.53 12.53
CA VAL A 471 -4.46 -10.65 11.21
C VAL A 471 -5.96 -10.74 11.46
N ALA A 472 -6.66 -9.68 11.08
CA ALA A 472 -8.10 -9.57 11.23
C ALA A 472 -8.79 -9.91 9.92
N VAL A 473 -9.61 -10.95 9.93
CA VAL A 473 -10.28 -11.48 8.75
C VAL A 473 -11.77 -11.10 8.78
N TRP A 474 -12.20 -10.35 7.76
CA TRP A 474 -13.63 -10.14 7.47
C TRP A 474 -14.14 -11.31 6.66
N ASN A 475 -14.75 -12.28 7.34
CA ASN A 475 -15.27 -13.52 6.76
C ASN A 475 -16.76 -13.32 6.41
N ASN A 476 -17.02 -12.98 5.16
CA ASN A 476 -18.38 -12.81 4.63
C ASN A 476 -18.76 -13.86 3.58
N GLN A 477 -17.86 -14.79 3.28
CA GLN A 477 -18.04 -15.90 2.34
C GLN A 477 -18.38 -15.45 0.91
N ASP A 478 -17.97 -14.25 0.53
CA ASP A 478 -18.25 -13.65 -0.76
C ASP A 478 -17.07 -12.80 -1.25
N LEU A 479 -16.74 -12.87 -2.53
CA LEU A 479 -15.85 -11.91 -3.17
C LEU A 479 -16.58 -10.56 -3.31
N ASN A 480 -16.90 -10.01 -2.17
CA ASN A 480 -17.90 -8.99 -1.92
C ASN A 480 -17.74 -7.69 -2.73
N GLN A 481 -16.50 -7.26 -2.96
CA GLN A 481 -16.22 -6.08 -3.79
C GLN A 481 -16.72 -6.32 -5.23
N VAL A 482 -16.41 -7.49 -5.80
CA VAL A 482 -16.84 -7.87 -7.16
C VAL A 482 -18.36 -8.02 -7.24
N THR A 483 -18.98 -8.64 -6.22
CA THR A 483 -20.44 -8.76 -6.11
C THR A 483 -21.11 -7.40 -6.18
N TRP A 484 -20.62 -6.42 -5.42
CA TRP A 484 -21.20 -5.07 -5.40
C TRP A 484 -20.89 -4.27 -6.66
N GLU A 485 -19.72 -4.46 -7.30
CA GLU A 485 -19.40 -3.86 -8.60
C GLU A 485 -20.34 -4.37 -9.69
N MET A 486 -20.64 -5.67 -9.74
CA MET A 486 -21.62 -6.21 -10.67
C MET A 486 -23.00 -5.59 -10.46
N ARG A 487 -23.45 -5.44 -9.22
CA ARG A 487 -24.74 -4.82 -8.88
C ARG A 487 -24.79 -3.35 -9.28
N ALA A 488 -23.78 -2.57 -8.88
CA ALA A 488 -23.79 -1.12 -9.00
C ALA A 488 -23.34 -0.60 -10.38
N MET A 489 -22.52 -1.35 -11.11
CA MET A 489 -21.97 -0.90 -12.40
C MET A 489 -22.61 -1.61 -13.58
N GLN A 490 -22.93 -2.89 -13.45
CA GLN A 490 -23.51 -3.68 -14.54
C GLN A 490 -25.04 -3.84 -14.45
N GLY A 491 -25.63 -3.50 -13.30
CA GLY A 491 -27.04 -3.79 -13.04
C GLY A 491 -27.38 -5.27 -13.17
N ALA A 492 -26.44 -6.13 -12.79
CA ALA A 492 -26.53 -7.57 -12.88
C ALA A 492 -26.60 -8.21 -11.48
N PRO A 493 -27.39 -9.30 -11.31
CA PRO A 493 -27.38 -10.09 -10.08
C PRO A 493 -26.00 -10.68 -9.80
N SER A 494 -25.72 -11.04 -8.54
CA SER A 494 -24.52 -11.81 -8.19
C SER A 494 -24.50 -13.15 -8.92
N PHE A 495 -23.28 -13.56 -9.34
CA PHE A 495 -23.04 -14.85 -9.97
C PHE A 495 -22.33 -15.78 -8.98
N LEU A 496 -23.14 -16.43 -8.12
CA LEU A 496 -22.66 -17.24 -7.00
C LEU A 496 -21.50 -18.18 -7.34
N PRO A 497 -21.51 -18.92 -8.49
CA PRO A 497 -20.41 -19.83 -8.81
C PRO A 497 -19.04 -19.18 -8.91
N SER A 498 -18.96 -17.85 -9.10
CA SER A 498 -17.71 -17.11 -9.17
C SER A 498 -17.41 -16.28 -7.93
N GLN A 499 -18.37 -16.03 -7.07
CA GLN A 499 -18.25 -15.08 -5.97
C GLN A 499 -18.37 -15.71 -4.60
N GLU A 500 -19.20 -16.75 -4.45
CA GLU A 500 -19.31 -17.50 -3.21
C GLU A 500 -18.00 -18.25 -2.93
N ILE A 501 -17.50 -18.11 -1.70
CA ILE A 501 -16.30 -18.80 -1.22
C ILE A 501 -16.64 -19.57 0.07
N PRO A 502 -15.94 -20.69 0.36
CA PRO A 502 -16.26 -21.51 1.52
C PRO A 502 -15.93 -20.82 2.84
N ASP A 503 -16.71 -21.15 3.88
CA ASP A 503 -16.39 -20.78 5.26
C ASP A 503 -15.18 -21.57 5.76
N VAL A 504 -14.02 -20.93 5.75
CA VAL A 504 -12.79 -21.48 6.33
C VAL A 504 -12.66 -20.99 7.77
N ARG A 505 -12.33 -21.91 8.67
CA ARG A 505 -12.12 -21.59 10.09
C ARG A 505 -10.70 -21.09 10.32
N TYR A 506 -10.46 -19.82 10.04
CA TYR A 506 -9.12 -19.21 10.08
C TYR A 506 -8.51 -19.22 11.49
N ALA A 507 -9.33 -19.01 12.51
CA ALA A 507 -8.91 -19.08 13.90
C ALA A 507 -8.46 -20.49 14.30
N ASP A 508 -9.15 -21.53 13.83
CA ASP A 508 -8.76 -22.92 14.09
C ASP A 508 -7.44 -23.27 13.39
N PHE A 509 -7.26 -22.80 12.14
CA PHE A 509 -6.01 -22.95 11.41
C PHE A 509 -4.84 -22.28 12.19
N ALA A 510 -5.01 -21.06 12.65
CA ALA A 510 -3.99 -20.37 13.43
C ALA A 510 -3.59 -21.17 14.68
N ARG A 511 -4.56 -21.70 15.44
CA ARG A 511 -4.30 -22.55 16.59
C ARG A 511 -3.55 -23.83 16.21
N SER A 512 -3.87 -24.44 15.07
CA SER A 512 -3.22 -25.67 14.62
C SER A 512 -1.73 -25.52 14.33
N ILE A 513 -1.27 -24.28 14.03
CA ILE A 513 0.15 -23.96 13.79
C ILE A 513 0.81 -23.23 14.99
N GLY A 514 0.17 -23.23 16.16
CA GLY A 514 0.72 -22.70 17.41
C GLY A 514 0.62 -21.18 17.57
N LEU A 515 -0.27 -20.52 16.80
CA LEU A 515 -0.62 -19.12 16.95
C LEU A 515 -1.90 -18.96 17.78
N GLU A 516 -2.25 -17.70 18.11
CA GLU A 516 -3.54 -17.40 18.72
C GLU A 516 -4.63 -17.34 17.65
N GLY A 517 -5.85 -17.78 17.98
CA GLY A 517 -6.98 -17.77 17.06
C GLY A 517 -8.28 -17.43 17.78
N ILE A 518 -8.99 -16.43 17.29
CA ILE A 518 -10.24 -15.93 17.87
C ILE A 518 -11.30 -15.89 16.75
N ARG A 519 -12.47 -16.50 16.98
CA ARG A 519 -13.62 -16.40 16.06
C ARG A 519 -14.76 -15.64 16.74
N VAL A 520 -15.26 -14.62 16.08
CA VAL A 520 -16.32 -13.73 16.55
C VAL A 520 -17.52 -13.84 15.61
N GLU A 521 -18.67 -14.27 16.13
CA GLU A 521 -19.88 -14.53 15.38
C GLU A 521 -21.03 -13.57 15.73
N LYS A 522 -20.86 -12.76 16.81
CA LYS A 522 -21.88 -11.85 17.31
C LYS A 522 -21.32 -10.45 17.51
N SER A 523 -22.16 -9.45 17.23
CA SER A 523 -21.77 -8.04 17.35
C SER A 523 -21.35 -7.66 18.78
N GLU A 524 -21.97 -8.23 19.81
CA GLU A 524 -21.65 -7.98 21.22
C GLU A 524 -20.22 -8.40 21.62
N ASP A 525 -19.66 -9.38 20.92
CA ASP A 525 -18.34 -9.94 21.22
C ASP A 525 -17.20 -9.23 20.48
N VAL A 526 -17.48 -8.36 19.51
CA VAL A 526 -16.50 -7.71 18.65
C VAL A 526 -15.45 -6.94 19.46
N ALA A 527 -15.88 -6.08 20.37
CA ALA A 527 -14.95 -5.26 21.16
C ALA A 527 -14.12 -6.10 22.13
N ALA A 528 -14.67 -7.19 22.69
CA ALA A 528 -13.94 -8.12 23.54
C ALA A 528 -12.92 -8.92 22.72
N GLY A 529 -13.30 -9.40 21.53
CA GLY A 529 -12.41 -10.08 20.60
C GLY A 529 -11.20 -9.23 20.21
N TRP A 530 -11.42 -7.97 19.83
CA TRP A 530 -10.34 -7.04 19.50
C TRP A 530 -9.38 -6.82 20.67
N ARG A 531 -9.90 -6.59 21.91
CA ARG A 531 -9.04 -6.45 23.08
C ARG A 531 -8.20 -7.69 23.33
N ALA A 532 -8.78 -8.88 23.17
CA ALA A 532 -8.05 -10.13 23.32
C ALA A 532 -6.95 -10.29 22.26
N ALA A 533 -7.26 -10.01 20.99
CA ALA A 533 -6.29 -10.09 19.90
C ALA A 533 -5.13 -9.10 20.08
N LEU A 534 -5.40 -7.86 20.47
CA LEU A 534 -4.38 -6.83 20.72
C LEU A 534 -3.56 -7.08 22.00
N ALA A 535 -4.02 -7.95 22.90
CA ALA A 535 -3.31 -8.34 24.10
C ALA A 535 -2.57 -9.69 23.97
N ALA A 536 -2.62 -10.33 22.79
CA ALA A 536 -2.00 -11.62 22.56
C ALA A 536 -0.46 -11.55 22.70
N ASP A 537 0.13 -12.60 23.29
CA ASP A 537 1.59 -12.75 23.48
C ASP A 537 2.30 -13.41 22.30
N ARG A 538 1.58 -13.59 21.19
CA ARG A 538 2.03 -14.20 19.92
C ARG A 538 1.18 -13.71 18.76
N PRO A 539 1.57 -13.94 17.50
CA PRO A 539 0.71 -13.60 16.36
C PRO A 539 -0.68 -14.22 16.50
N CYS A 540 -1.70 -13.43 16.18
CA CYS A 540 -3.10 -13.78 16.38
C CYS A 540 -3.87 -13.63 15.06
N VAL A 541 -4.71 -14.62 14.73
CA VAL A 541 -5.75 -14.47 13.72
C VAL A 541 -7.09 -14.28 14.43
N ILE A 542 -7.70 -13.13 14.20
CA ILE A 542 -9.08 -12.88 14.63
C ILE A 542 -9.98 -12.84 13.41
N GLU A 543 -11.00 -13.70 13.37
CA GLU A 543 -11.99 -13.72 12.30
C GLU A 543 -13.35 -13.24 12.77
N PHE A 544 -13.98 -12.41 11.95
CA PHE A 544 -15.32 -11.88 12.20
C PHE A 544 -16.26 -12.35 11.10
N LEU A 545 -17.34 -13.03 11.46
CA LEU A 545 -18.40 -13.34 10.50
C LEU A 545 -19.19 -12.07 10.21
N THR A 546 -19.14 -11.61 8.97
CA THR A 546 -19.74 -10.33 8.57
C THR A 546 -20.81 -10.50 7.50
N ASP A 547 -21.77 -9.57 7.50
CA ASP A 547 -22.89 -9.55 6.56
C ASP A 547 -22.44 -9.09 5.16
N PRO A 548 -22.48 -9.94 4.11
CA PRO A 548 -22.13 -9.57 2.76
C PRO A 548 -23.09 -8.57 2.11
N ALA A 549 -24.30 -8.41 2.67
CA ALA A 549 -25.29 -7.49 2.15
C ALA A 549 -25.06 -6.03 2.57
N VAL A 550 -24.11 -5.75 3.49
CA VAL A 550 -23.73 -4.38 3.82
C VAL A 550 -22.85 -3.80 2.70
N PRO A 551 -23.34 -2.76 1.99
CA PRO A 551 -22.67 -2.31 0.78
C PRO A 551 -21.39 -1.52 1.06
N PRO A 552 -20.26 -1.81 0.37
CA PRO A 552 -19.07 -0.98 0.38
C PRO A 552 -19.20 0.24 -0.55
N VAL A 553 -20.39 0.87 -0.60
CA VAL A 553 -20.77 1.90 -1.59
C VAL A 553 -19.92 3.15 -1.45
N PRO A 554 -19.51 3.79 -2.56
CA PRO A 554 -18.87 5.10 -2.54
C PRO A 554 -19.80 6.15 -1.90
N PRO A 555 -19.22 7.18 -1.27
CA PRO A 555 -19.98 8.20 -0.52
C PRO A 555 -20.91 9.06 -1.40
N HIS A 556 -20.75 8.97 -2.71
CA HIS A 556 -21.53 9.68 -3.72
C HIS A 556 -21.96 8.72 -4.84
N ALA A 557 -22.64 7.63 -4.45
CA ALA A 557 -23.24 6.75 -5.45
C ALA A 557 -24.07 7.59 -6.43
N THR A 558 -23.73 7.50 -7.72
CA THR A 558 -24.46 8.23 -8.77
C THR A 558 -25.87 7.69 -8.90
N TRP A 559 -26.78 8.49 -9.48
CA TRP A 559 -28.13 8.04 -9.78
C TRP A 559 -28.12 6.77 -10.64
N GLU A 560 -27.21 6.70 -11.61
CA GLU A 560 -27.00 5.53 -12.48
C GLU A 560 -26.62 4.27 -11.69
N GLN A 561 -25.74 4.40 -10.69
CA GLN A 561 -25.37 3.28 -9.82
C GLN A 561 -26.53 2.80 -8.94
N MET A 562 -27.37 3.71 -8.49
CA MET A 562 -28.59 3.36 -7.75
C MET A 562 -29.62 2.66 -8.65
N GLU A 563 -29.82 3.14 -9.87
CA GLU A 563 -30.67 2.49 -10.87
C GLU A 563 -30.13 1.11 -11.25
N ALA A 564 -28.83 0.97 -11.48
CA ALA A 564 -28.19 -0.31 -11.77
C ALA A 564 -28.40 -1.30 -10.63
N THR A 565 -28.18 -0.88 -9.38
CA THR A 565 -28.42 -1.73 -8.20
C THR A 565 -29.89 -2.14 -8.09
N ALA A 566 -30.82 -1.23 -8.33
CA ALA A 566 -32.26 -1.56 -8.36
C ALA A 566 -32.58 -2.54 -9.50
N ALA A 567 -31.95 -2.38 -10.67
CA ALA A 567 -32.11 -3.29 -11.81
C ALA A 567 -31.61 -4.70 -11.49
N SER A 568 -30.50 -4.85 -10.77
CA SER A 568 -29.99 -6.16 -10.35
C SER A 568 -30.99 -6.91 -9.47
N VAL A 569 -31.60 -6.18 -8.52
CA VAL A 569 -32.67 -6.71 -7.63
C VAL A 569 -33.89 -7.18 -8.43
N LEU A 570 -34.32 -6.38 -9.43
CA LEU A 570 -35.46 -6.72 -10.30
C LEU A 570 -35.17 -7.93 -11.20
N LYS A 571 -33.93 -8.11 -11.61
CA LYS A 571 -33.47 -9.25 -12.43
C LYS A 571 -33.31 -10.55 -11.61
N GLY A 572 -33.62 -10.54 -10.33
CA GLY A 572 -33.65 -11.74 -9.49
C GLY A 572 -32.35 -12.02 -8.72
N ASP A 573 -31.66 -10.97 -8.26
CA ASP A 573 -30.50 -11.14 -7.37
C ASP A 573 -30.86 -12.07 -6.19
N PRO A 574 -30.04 -13.10 -5.88
CA PRO A 574 -30.34 -14.06 -4.82
C PRO A 574 -30.47 -13.38 -3.44
N ASP A 575 -29.73 -12.29 -3.19
CA ASP A 575 -29.73 -11.56 -1.92
C ASP A 575 -30.68 -10.34 -1.91
N ARG A 576 -31.60 -10.24 -2.88
CA ARG A 576 -32.47 -9.06 -3.11
C ARG A 576 -33.10 -8.47 -1.85
N GLY A 577 -33.54 -9.31 -0.92
CA GLY A 577 -34.18 -8.86 0.33
C GLY A 577 -33.21 -8.12 1.24
N SER A 578 -32.05 -8.67 1.43
CA SER A 578 -30.96 -8.13 2.27
C SER A 578 -30.32 -6.89 1.63
N VAL A 579 -30.08 -6.92 0.33
CA VAL A 579 -29.50 -5.80 -0.46
C VAL A 579 -30.39 -4.56 -0.36
N VAL A 580 -31.72 -4.69 -0.58
CA VAL A 580 -32.67 -3.57 -0.46
C VAL A 580 -32.71 -3.05 0.98
N LYS A 581 -32.78 -3.95 1.96
CA LYS A 581 -32.85 -3.57 3.38
C LYS A 581 -31.62 -2.82 3.85
N GLN A 582 -30.44 -3.32 3.55
CA GLN A 582 -29.17 -2.71 3.98
C GLN A 582 -28.81 -1.46 3.17
N GLY A 583 -29.05 -1.48 1.85
CA GLY A 583 -28.84 -0.31 1.00
C GLY A 583 -29.71 0.89 1.40
N LEU A 584 -30.99 0.67 1.67
CA LEU A 584 -31.90 1.71 2.17
C LEU A 584 -31.48 2.21 3.55
N LYS A 585 -31.14 1.31 4.48
CA LYS A 585 -30.65 1.72 5.81
C LYS A 585 -29.41 2.60 5.73
N ALA A 586 -28.41 2.21 4.94
CA ALA A 586 -27.17 2.96 4.77
C ALA A 586 -27.44 4.35 4.15
N LYS A 587 -28.26 4.42 3.10
CA LYS A 587 -28.57 5.67 2.39
C LYS A 587 -29.36 6.66 3.25
N VAL A 588 -30.31 6.20 4.02
CA VAL A 588 -31.09 7.06 4.94
C VAL A 588 -30.18 7.79 5.93
N GLN A 589 -29.10 7.15 6.40
CA GLN A 589 -28.17 7.78 7.35
C GLN A 589 -27.43 9.00 6.76
N GLU A 590 -27.28 9.08 5.44
CA GLU A 590 -26.63 10.22 4.79
C GLU A 590 -27.51 11.48 4.79
N PHE A 591 -28.82 11.32 4.87
CA PHE A 591 -29.80 12.41 4.86
C PHE A 591 -30.26 12.86 6.25
N LEU A 592 -29.91 12.12 7.31
CA LEU A 592 -30.27 12.53 8.66
C LEU A 592 -29.47 13.78 9.09
N PRO A 593 -30.12 14.79 9.72
CA PRO A 593 -29.41 15.95 10.24
C PRO A 593 -28.43 15.54 11.35
N GLY A 594 -27.28 16.20 11.39
CA GLY A 594 -26.29 16.00 12.45
C GLY A 594 -26.90 16.27 13.83
N ARG A 595 -26.43 15.55 14.87
CA ARG A 595 -26.82 15.85 16.26
C ARG A 595 -26.18 17.18 16.65
N THR A 596 -26.99 18.20 16.90
CA THR A 596 -26.55 19.38 17.64
C THR A 596 -26.22 18.91 19.07
N ARG A 597 -24.94 18.89 19.43
CA ARG A 597 -24.59 18.81 20.86
C ARG A 597 -25.13 20.08 21.54
N ARG A 598 -26.10 19.92 22.43
CA ARG A 598 -26.45 20.90 23.45
C ARG A 598 -25.37 20.95 24.52
#